data_02a136e5a3ca9cf0a6640005891e70f4
#
_entry.id   02a136e5a3ca9cf0a6640005891e70f4
#
_cell.length_a   1.000
_cell.length_b   1.000
_cell.length_c   1.000
_cell.angle_alpha   90.00
_cell.angle_beta   90.00
_cell.angle_gamma   90.00
#
_symmetry.space_group_name_H-M   'P 1'
#
loop_
_entity.id
_entity.type
_entity.pdbx_description
1 polymer ?
#
loop_
_entity_poly.entity_id
_entity_poly.type
_entity_poly.pdbx_seq_one_letter_code
_entity_poly.pdbx_strand_id
1 'polypeptide(L)'
;MLYWLLKYVILGPLLRLIFRPQVEGLHHVPATGPVILASNHLSFSDSIFTPLIVPRKVTFVAKAEYFTGKGIKGWLTKMFFTGTGTIPVDRSGGKAARAALDTQLTVLRAGGIAGIYPEGTRSPDGRLYRGKTGVARLALESGAPVVPVVMLNLDEIQPPGTIIPNLERVRIRFGPPLDFSRYAGLAGDRFVERAVTDEIMYELMELSGREYVDVYAQKLKTQPSAPVAA
;
A
#
# COMPACT_ATOMS: atom_id res chain seq x y z
N MET A 1 6.16 -20.08 -5.81
CA MET A 1 6.76 -20.89 -4.70
C MET A 1 7.48 -20.00 -3.67
N LEU A 2 8.39 -19.11 -4.05
CA LEU A 2 9.17 -18.26 -3.11
C LEU A 2 8.30 -17.41 -2.16
N TYR A 3 7.23 -16.78 -2.67
CA TYR A 3 6.29 -16.01 -1.86
C TYR A 3 5.73 -16.82 -0.68
N TRP A 4 5.24 -18.02 -0.95
CA TRP A 4 4.64 -18.87 0.07
C TRP A 4 5.66 -19.43 1.06
N LEU A 5 6.89 -19.75 0.56
CA LEU A 5 8.01 -20.16 1.40
C LEU A 5 8.40 -19.05 2.39
N LEU A 6 8.58 -17.82 1.91
CA LEU A 6 8.89 -16.69 2.79
C LEU A 6 7.76 -16.41 3.77
N LYS A 7 6.51 -16.43 3.30
CA LYS A 7 5.33 -16.09 4.11
C LYS A 7 5.07 -17.11 5.23
N TYR A 8 5.17 -18.41 4.96
CA TYR A 8 4.72 -19.42 5.90
C TYR A 8 5.85 -20.17 6.60
N VAL A 9 7.06 -20.17 6.04
CA VAL A 9 8.16 -21.01 6.56
C VAL A 9 9.30 -20.16 7.14
N ILE A 10 9.73 -19.11 6.46
CA ILE A 10 10.94 -18.37 6.85
C ILE A 10 10.58 -17.05 7.54
N LEU A 11 10.19 -16.05 6.76
CA LEU A 11 10.05 -14.68 7.22
C LEU A 11 8.77 -14.49 8.07
N GLY A 12 7.67 -15.12 7.67
CA GLY A 12 6.39 -14.97 8.33
C GLY A 12 6.36 -15.44 9.78
N PRO A 13 6.79 -16.66 10.11
CA PRO A 13 6.86 -17.11 11.51
C PRO A 13 7.77 -16.23 12.36
N LEU A 14 8.93 -15.83 11.82
CA LEU A 14 9.89 -14.96 12.50
C LEU A 14 9.27 -13.59 12.84
N LEU A 15 8.66 -12.92 11.85
CA LEU A 15 8.04 -11.61 12.05
C LEU A 15 6.83 -11.67 12.99
N ARG A 16 6.04 -12.75 12.94
CA ARG A 16 4.94 -12.96 13.87
C ARG A 16 5.42 -13.18 15.31
N LEU A 17 6.52 -13.89 15.50
CA LEU A 17 7.11 -14.12 16.82
C LEU A 17 7.66 -12.80 17.40
N ILE A 18 8.38 -12.02 16.59
CA ILE A 18 9.05 -10.79 17.02
C ILE A 18 8.03 -9.67 17.24
N PHE A 19 7.20 -9.37 16.24
CA PHE A 19 6.33 -8.18 16.25
C PHE A 19 4.91 -8.46 16.74
N ARG A 20 4.52 -9.73 16.91
CA ARG A 20 3.23 -10.18 17.45
C ARG A 20 2.05 -9.34 16.94
N PRO A 21 1.83 -9.27 15.61
CA PRO A 21 0.89 -8.32 15.01
C PRO A 21 -0.52 -8.50 15.57
N GLN A 22 -1.12 -7.40 15.98
CA GLN A 22 -2.53 -7.31 16.37
C GLN A 22 -3.33 -6.90 15.13
N VAL A 23 -4.29 -7.73 14.77
CA VAL A 23 -5.04 -7.59 13.52
C VAL A 23 -6.53 -7.53 13.82
N GLU A 24 -7.17 -6.46 13.38
CA GLU A 24 -8.61 -6.26 13.49
C GLU A 24 -9.25 -6.27 12.09
N GLY A 25 -10.47 -6.78 11.97
CA GLY A 25 -11.26 -6.68 10.73
C GLY A 25 -10.77 -7.52 9.55
N LEU A 26 -9.83 -8.46 9.72
CA LEU A 26 -9.30 -9.26 8.60
C LEU A 26 -10.39 -10.01 7.81
N HIS A 27 -11.53 -10.31 8.44
CA HIS A 27 -12.68 -10.94 7.80
C HIS A 27 -13.35 -10.07 6.73
N HIS A 28 -13.08 -8.78 6.69
CA HIS A 28 -13.53 -7.87 5.64
C HIS A 28 -12.82 -8.11 4.29
N VAL A 29 -11.68 -8.82 4.29
CA VAL A 29 -11.00 -9.19 3.04
C VAL A 29 -11.70 -10.38 2.41
N PRO A 30 -12.34 -10.24 1.24
CA PRO A 30 -13.02 -11.35 0.56
C PRO A 30 -12.10 -12.55 0.34
N ALA A 31 -12.61 -13.76 0.61
CA ALA A 31 -11.85 -15.00 0.46
C ALA A 31 -11.50 -15.30 -1.00
N THR A 32 -12.33 -14.84 -1.94
CA THR A 32 -12.18 -15.06 -3.40
C THR A 32 -12.50 -13.79 -4.17
N GLY A 33 -12.20 -13.77 -5.46
CA GLY A 33 -12.48 -12.63 -6.34
C GLY A 33 -11.46 -11.49 -6.23
N PRO A 34 -11.58 -10.47 -7.08
CA PRO A 34 -10.68 -9.32 -7.08
C PRO A 34 -10.91 -8.43 -5.86
N VAL A 35 -9.83 -7.88 -5.30
CA VAL A 35 -9.89 -6.96 -4.15
C VAL A 35 -8.79 -5.92 -4.29
N ILE A 36 -9.11 -4.67 -3.97
CA ILE A 36 -8.13 -3.60 -3.82
C ILE A 36 -7.92 -3.37 -2.32
N LEU A 37 -6.69 -3.50 -1.84
CA LEU A 37 -6.32 -3.09 -0.49
C LEU A 37 -5.74 -1.67 -0.57
N ALA A 38 -6.50 -0.68 -0.14
CA ALA A 38 -6.05 0.70 -0.05
C ALA A 38 -5.50 0.97 1.35
N SER A 39 -4.21 1.29 1.45
CA SER A 39 -3.55 1.46 2.76
C SER A 39 -2.88 2.83 2.90
N ASN A 40 -2.87 3.39 4.11
CA ASN A 40 -1.95 4.47 4.46
C ASN A 40 -0.50 3.98 4.32
N HIS A 41 0.45 4.90 4.18
CA HIS A 41 1.85 4.53 3.95
C HIS A 41 2.78 5.24 4.93
N LEU A 42 3.12 4.57 6.02
CA LEU A 42 3.93 5.10 7.10
C LEU A 42 5.41 4.70 6.98
N SER A 43 5.65 3.44 6.62
CA SER A 43 6.98 2.84 6.66
C SER A 43 7.24 1.94 5.45
N PHE A 44 8.49 1.55 5.26
CA PHE A 44 8.87 0.51 4.32
C PHE A 44 8.21 -0.84 4.68
N SER A 45 8.06 -1.11 5.97
CA SER A 45 7.52 -2.37 6.49
C SER A 45 6.02 -2.57 6.22
N ASP A 46 5.27 -1.51 5.85
CA ASP A 46 3.86 -1.66 5.45
C ASP A 46 3.69 -2.71 4.36
N SER A 47 4.59 -2.68 3.36
CA SER A 47 4.59 -3.61 2.23
C SER A 47 5.02 -5.04 2.60
N ILE A 48 5.45 -5.26 3.84
CA ILE A 48 5.81 -6.58 4.38
C ILE A 48 4.66 -7.13 5.22
N PHE A 49 4.15 -6.32 6.16
CA PHE A 49 3.14 -6.79 7.11
C PHE A 49 1.78 -7.05 6.44
N THR A 50 1.35 -6.22 5.48
CA THR A 50 0.08 -6.47 4.76
C THR A 50 0.08 -7.83 4.05
N PRO A 51 1.07 -8.18 3.20
CA PRO A 51 1.14 -9.51 2.59
C PRO A 51 1.30 -10.66 3.60
N LEU A 52 1.97 -10.40 4.74
CA LEU A 52 2.15 -11.40 5.79
C LEU A 52 0.84 -11.82 6.43
N ILE A 53 -0.05 -10.86 6.66
CA ILE A 53 -1.30 -11.06 7.41
C ILE A 53 -2.42 -11.59 6.52
N VAL A 54 -2.61 -11.02 5.33
CA VAL A 54 -3.69 -11.40 4.42
C VAL A 54 -3.48 -12.84 3.92
N PRO A 55 -4.43 -13.78 4.07
CA PRO A 55 -4.24 -15.19 3.69
C PRO A 55 -3.92 -15.40 2.20
N ARG A 56 -4.46 -14.53 1.34
CA ARG A 56 -4.24 -14.54 -0.11
C ARG A 56 -2.97 -13.79 -0.48
N LYS A 57 -2.49 -13.99 -1.70
CA LYS A 57 -1.34 -13.24 -2.23
C LYS A 57 -1.77 -11.80 -2.51
N VAL A 58 -1.12 -10.84 -1.86
CA VAL A 58 -1.26 -9.42 -2.14
C VAL A 58 -0.16 -8.99 -3.08
N THR A 59 -0.51 -8.25 -4.12
CA THR A 59 0.45 -7.76 -5.12
C THR A 59 0.56 -6.24 -5.03
N PHE A 60 1.73 -5.76 -4.65
CA PHE A 60 2.11 -4.35 -4.72
C PHE A 60 2.94 -4.09 -5.97
N VAL A 61 3.06 -2.82 -6.35
CA VAL A 61 3.99 -2.38 -7.40
C VAL A 61 5.10 -1.53 -6.79
N ALA A 62 6.35 -1.77 -7.20
CA ALA A 62 7.51 -1.02 -6.76
C ALA A 62 8.36 -0.57 -7.95
N LYS A 63 9.31 0.36 -7.69
CA LYS A 63 10.24 0.85 -8.71
C LYS A 63 11.07 -0.30 -9.28
N ALA A 64 11.22 -0.31 -10.61
CA ALA A 64 12.00 -1.31 -11.33
C ALA A 64 13.46 -1.38 -10.84
N GLU A 65 14.02 -0.27 -10.34
CA GLU A 65 15.40 -0.21 -9.84
C GLU A 65 15.66 -1.18 -8.67
N TYR A 66 14.64 -1.53 -7.89
CA TYR A 66 14.78 -2.56 -6.84
C TYR A 66 15.01 -3.96 -7.39
N PHE A 67 14.74 -4.19 -8.68
CA PHE A 67 14.87 -5.48 -9.35
C PHE A 67 16.08 -5.56 -10.30
N THR A 68 16.74 -4.44 -10.56
CA THR A 68 17.85 -4.33 -11.52
C THR A 68 19.22 -4.09 -10.86
N GLY A 69 19.26 -4.05 -9.53
CA GLY A 69 20.49 -3.87 -8.77
C GLY A 69 21.52 -4.96 -9.06
N LYS A 70 22.82 -4.59 -9.11
CA LYS A 70 23.95 -5.49 -9.40
C LYS A 70 24.53 -6.08 -8.11
N GLY A 71 25.24 -7.20 -8.26
CA GLY A 71 25.93 -7.90 -7.16
C GLY A 71 25.00 -8.58 -6.16
N ILE A 72 25.56 -9.07 -5.05
CA ILE A 72 24.84 -9.81 -4.02
C ILE A 72 23.71 -8.99 -3.39
N LYS A 73 23.97 -7.71 -3.11
CA LYS A 73 22.97 -6.79 -2.56
C LYS A 73 21.77 -6.61 -3.51
N GLY A 74 22.03 -6.41 -4.81
CA GLY A 74 20.97 -6.30 -5.81
C GLY A 74 20.17 -7.59 -5.96
N TRP A 75 20.84 -8.75 -5.93
CA TRP A 75 20.20 -10.05 -5.97
C TRP A 75 19.31 -10.30 -4.74
N LEU A 76 19.78 -9.99 -3.54
CA LEU A 76 18.99 -10.11 -2.30
C LEU A 76 17.77 -9.19 -2.33
N THR A 77 17.95 -7.94 -2.76
CA THR A 77 16.84 -6.97 -2.91
C THR A 77 15.78 -7.49 -3.89
N LYS A 78 16.19 -7.95 -5.06
CA LYS A 78 15.29 -8.55 -6.06
C LYS A 78 14.55 -9.75 -5.48
N MET A 79 15.27 -10.68 -4.83
CA MET A 79 14.68 -11.86 -4.23
C MET A 79 13.65 -11.51 -3.14
N PHE A 80 13.94 -10.50 -2.33
CA PHE A 80 13.03 -9.98 -1.31
C PHE A 80 11.75 -9.41 -1.93
N PHE A 81 11.84 -8.46 -2.87
CA PHE A 81 10.66 -7.86 -3.49
C PHE A 81 9.82 -8.88 -4.30
N THR A 82 10.47 -9.77 -5.03
CA THR A 82 9.77 -10.87 -5.73
C THR A 82 9.09 -11.81 -4.72
N GLY A 83 9.77 -12.12 -3.63
CA GLY A 83 9.26 -12.98 -2.57
C GLY A 83 8.12 -12.36 -1.75
N THR A 84 8.02 -11.03 -1.68
CA THR A 84 6.89 -10.33 -1.04
C THR A 84 5.70 -10.11 -1.99
N GLY A 85 5.77 -10.62 -3.25
CA GLY A 85 4.68 -10.49 -4.21
C GLY A 85 4.66 -9.16 -4.96
N THR A 86 5.74 -8.40 -4.87
CA THR A 86 5.86 -7.09 -5.52
C THR A 86 6.26 -7.24 -6.98
N ILE A 87 5.60 -6.48 -7.87
CA ILE A 87 5.89 -6.45 -9.30
C ILE A 87 6.66 -5.17 -9.65
N PRO A 88 7.75 -5.29 -10.45
CA PRO A 88 8.48 -4.11 -10.93
C PRO A 88 7.64 -3.29 -11.90
N VAL A 89 7.67 -1.97 -11.72
CA VAL A 89 7.12 -1.02 -12.69
C VAL A 89 8.13 0.08 -12.94
N ASP A 90 8.41 0.33 -14.21
CA ASP A 90 9.21 1.48 -14.60
C ASP A 90 8.42 2.74 -14.29
N ARG A 91 8.97 3.58 -13.42
CA ARG A 91 8.42 4.88 -13.02
C ARG A 91 9.17 6.06 -13.62
N SER A 92 10.00 5.81 -14.62
CA SER A 92 10.67 6.86 -15.38
C SER A 92 9.72 7.43 -16.43
N GLY A 93 9.35 8.70 -16.28
CA GLY A 93 8.53 9.43 -17.24
C GLY A 93 7.01 9.48 -16.97
N GLY A 94 6.29 10.27 -17.75
CA GLY A 94 4.86 10.58 -17.56
C GLY A 94 3.90 9.40 -17.72
N LYS A 95 4.33 8.30 -18.35
CA LYS A 95 3.53 7.08 -18.55
C LYS A 95 3.67 6.08 -17.39
N ALA A 96 4.58 6.32 -16.46
CA ALA A 96 4.91 5.38 -15.40
C ALA A 96 3.76 5.06 -14.44
N ALA A 97 2.98 6.07 -14.07
CA ALA A 97 1.82 5.87 -13.21
C ALA A 97 0.75 5.00 -13.92
N ARG A 98 0.58 5.20 -15.23
CA ARG A 98 -0.35 4.38 -16.02
C ARG A 98 0.08 2.92 -16.07
N ALA A 99 1.35 2.64 -16.36
CA ALA A 99 1.90 1.29 -16.41
C ALA A 99 1.72 0.55 -15.06
N ALA A 100 1.88 1.27 -13.94
CA ALA A 100 1.62 0.73 -12.61
C ALA A 100 0.15 0.30 -12.43
N LEU A 101 -0.78 1.14 -12.84
CA LEU A 101 -2.22 0.84 -12.78
C LEU A 101 -2.60 -0.31 -13.71
N ASP A 102 -2.11 -0.33 -14.94
CA ASP A 102 -2.38 -1.40 -15.91
C ASP A 102 -1.89 -2.77 -15.39
N THR A 103 -0.73 -2.78 -14.71
CA THR A 103 -0.21 -3.99 -14.04
C THR A 103 -1.16 -4.46 -12.92
N GLN A 104 -1.65 -3.53 -12.10
CA GLN A 104 -2.59 -3.87 -11.03
C GLN A 104 -3.96 -4.29 -11.55
N LEU A 105 -4.45 -3.68 -12.63
CA LEU A 105 -5.67 -4.10 -13.31
C LEU A 105 -5.56 -5.55 -13.83
N THR A 106 -4.40 -5.94 -14.35
CA THR A 106 -4.16 -7.33 -14.76
C THR A 106 -4.28 -8.29 -13.59
N VAL A 107 -3.75 -7.93 -12.41
CA VAL A 107 -3.89 -8.73 -11.19
C VAL A 107 -5.37 -8.86 -10.78
N LEU A 108 -6.11 -7.75 -10.78
CA LEU A 108 -7.54 -7.73 -10.42
C LEU A 108 -8.38 -8.55 -11.40
N ARG A 109 -8.16 -8.42 -12.71
CA ARG A 109 -8.85 -9.23 -13.74
C ARG A 109 -8.61 -10.73 -13.61
N ALA A 110 -7.46 -11.12 -13.04
CA ALA A 110 -7.16 -12.51 -12.70
C ALA A 110 -7.78 -12.95 -11.35
N GLY A 111 -8.64 -12.14 -10.73
CA GLY A 111 -9.26 -12.42 -9.42
C GLY A 111 -8.31 -12.26 -8.24
N GLY A 112 -7.17 -11.57 -8.43
CA GLY A 112 -6.15 -11.35 -7.40
C GLY A 112 -6.41 -10.17 -6.50
N ILE A 113 -5.49 -9.93 -5.56
CA ILE A 113 -5.50 -8.76 -4.66
C ILE A 113 -4.42 -7.77 -5.08
N ALA A 114 -4.83 -6.54 -5.39
CA ALA A 114 -3.93 -5.42 -5.64
C ALA A 114 -3.81 -4.56 -4.37
N GLY A 115 -2.57 -4.35 -3.90
CA GLY A 115 -2.28 -3.41 -2.82
C GLY A 115 -1.86 -2.05 -3.37
N ILE A 116 -2.43 -0.97 -2.86
CA ILE A 116 -2.11 0.39 -3.29
C ILE A 116 -2.01 1.32 -2.08
N TYR A 117 -1.10 2.27 -2.17
CA TYR A 117 -1.00 3.40 -1.25
C TYR A 117 -1.55 4.64 -1.97
N PRO A 118 -2.77 5.12 -1.64
CA PRO A 118 -3.38 6.24 -2.36
C PRO A 118 -2.54 7.53 -2.31
N GLU A 119 -1.84 7.77 -1.22
CA GLU A 119 -0.94 8.92 -1.07
C GLU A 119 0.22 8.92 -2.07
N GLY A 120 0.60 7.75 -2.60
CA GLY A 120 1.66 7.55 -3.60
C GLY A 120 3.08 7.74 -3.07
N THR A 121 3.25 8.03 -1.80
CA THR A 121 4.53 8.11 -1.08
C THR A 121 4.30 7.93 0.41
N ARG A 122 5.34 7.57 1.16
CA ARG A 122 5.27 7.49 2.64
C ARG A 122 4.95 8.86 3.23
N SER A 123 4.12 8.87 4.27
CA SER A 123 3.90 10.06 5.09
C SER A 123 5.23 10.56 5.68
N PRO A 124 5.48 11.87 5.70
CA PRO A 124 6.70 12.42 6.30
C PRO A 124 6.64 12.47 7.83
N ASP A 125 5.46 12.51 8.43
CA ASP A 125 5.22 12.84 9.83
C ASP A 125 4.10 12.03 10.51
N GLY A 126 3.64 10.99 9.84
CA GLY A 126 2.59 10.10 10.34
C GLY A 126 1.16 10.56 10.05
N ARG A 127 0.91 11.78 9.58
CA ARG A 127 -0.42 12.25 9.17
C ARG A 127 -0.86 11.60 7.87
N LEU A 128 -2.16 11.64 7.58
CA LEU A 128 -2.73 11.14 6.35
C LEU A 128 -2.81 12.28 5.33
N TYR A 129 -2.34 12.05 4.12
CA TYR A 129 -2.25 13.05 3.07
C TYR A 129 -3.19 12.77 1.91
N ARG A 130 -3.50 13.81 1.13
CA ARG A 130 -4.39 13.74 -0.03
C ARG A 130 -4.03 12.59 -0.96
N GLY A 131 -5.01 11.72 -1.24
CA GLY A 131 -4.86 10.58 -2.14
C GLY A 131 -4.82 11.01 -3.62
N LYS A 132 -4.05 10.27 -4.42
CA LYS A 132 -4.06 10.35 -5.88
C LYS A 132 -5.19 9.49 -6.44
N THR A 133 -5.78 9.88 -7.55
CA THR A 133 -6.97 9.22 -8.14
C THR A 133 -6.71 7.84 -8.74
N GLY A 134 -5.49 7.34 -8.68
CA GLY A 134 -5.16 6.00 -9.18
C GLY A 134 -5.94 4.87 -8.50
N VAL A 135 -6.24 5.00 -7.20
CA VAL A 135 -7.05 4.01 -6.47
C VAL A 135 -8.49 3.97 -6.97
N ALA A 136 -9.09 5.14 -7.19
CA ALA A 136 -10.44 5.26 -7.76
C ALA A 136 -10.51 4.68 -9.17
N ARG A 137 -9.51 4.96 -9.99
CA ARG A 137 -9.42 4.40 -11.31
C ARG A 137 -9.36 2.87 -11.30
N LEU A 138 -8.56 2.27 -10.41
CA LEU A 138 -8.54 0.82 -10.25
C LEU A 138 -9.92 0.28 -9.85
N ALA A 139 -10.60 0.92 -8.89
CA ALA A 139 -11.92 0.50 -8.45
C ALA A 139 -12.97 0.57 -9.58
N LEU A 140 -13.02 1.69 -10.30
CA LEU A 140 -13.99 1.92 -11.36
C LEU A 140 -13.74 1.08 -12.62
N GLU A 141 -12.46 0.87 -13.02
CA GLU A 141 -12.12 0.05 -14.19
C GLU A 141 -12.23 -1.46 -13.92
N SER A 142 -12.04 -1.91 -12.67
CA SER A 142 -12.10 -3.35 -12.33
C SER A 142 -13.43 -3.80 -11.74
N GLY A 143 -14.23 -2.89 -11.19
CA GLY A 143 -15.41 -3.21 -10.38
C GLY A 143 -15.07 -3.92 -9.06
N ALA A 144 -13.80 -3.98 -8.69
CA ALA A 144 -13.35 -4.64 -7.46
C ALA A 144 -13.69 -3.81 -6.22
N PRO A 145 -14.17 -4.42 -5.13
CA PRO A 145 -14.35 -3.72 -3.87
C PRO A 145 -13.02 -3.24 -3.31
N VAL A 146 -13.05 -2.09 -2.63
CA VAL A 146 -11.89 -1.50 -1.96
C VAL A 146 -12.00 -1.77 -0.46
N VAL A 147 -11.02 -2.48 0.10
CA VAL A 147 -10.90 -2.68 1.54
C VAL A 147 -9.86 -1.69 2.07
N PRO A 148 -10.26 -0.70 2.89
CA PRO A 148 -9.32 0.19 3.54
C PRO A 148 -8.52 -0.57 4.59
N VAL A 149 -7.20 -0.34 4.62
CA VAL A 149 -6.27 -0.97 5.55
C VAL A 149 -5.43 0.10 6.20
N VAL A 150 -5.31 0.09 7.52
CA VAL A 150 -4.45 1.04 8.21
C VAL A 150 -3.39 0.36 9.06
N MET A 151 -2.18 0.85 8.89
CA MET A 151 -1.08 0.62 9.81
C MET A 151 -1.14 1.71 10.88
N LEU A 152 -1.24 1.31 12.15
CA LEU A 152 -1.51 2.28 13.23
C LEU A 152 -0.24 2.85 13.86
N ASN A 153 0.87 2.12 13.83
CA ASN A 153 2.10 2.49 14.54
C ASN A 153 3.42 2.13 13.83
N LEU A 154 3.40 1.90 12.53
CA LEU A 154 4.64 1.54 11.83
C LEU A 154 5.60 2.73 11.63
N ASP A 155 5.13 3.96 11.76
CA ASP A 155 5.95 5.17 11.85
C ASP A 155 6.77 5.24 13.15
N GLU A 156 6.26 4.70 14.25
CA GLU A 156 6.96 4.57 15.55
C GLU A 156 7.91 3.38 15.55
N ILE A 157 7.48 2.25 14.97
CA ILE A 157 8.27 1.02 14.90
C ILE A 157 9.45 1.19 13.94
N GLN A 158 9.22 1.73 12.77
CA GLN A 158 10.27 1.98 11.78
C GLN A 158 10.10 3.37 11.17
N PRO A 159 10.54 4.42 11.87
CA PRO A 159 10.51 5.79 11.35
C PRO A 159 11.21 5.92 10.00
N PRO A 160 10.80 6.89 9.16
CA PRO A 160 11.47 7.15 7.89
C PRO A 160 12.98 7.37 8.09
N GLY A 161 13.79 6.61 7.33
CA GLY A 161 15.25 6.67 7.41
C GLY A 161 15.91 5.65 8.34
N THR A 162 15.15 4.95 9.19
CA THR A 162 15.68 3.86 10.01
C THR A 162 15.68 2.53 9.24
N ILE A 163 16.73 1.71 9.48
CA ILE A 163 16.86 0.39 8.87
C ILE A 163 16.36 -0.69 9.84
N ILE A 164 16.70 -0.54 11.12
CA ILE A 164 16.35 -1.51 12.17
C ILE A 164 15.08 -1.04 12.87
N PRO A 165 13.98 -1.81 12.82
CA PRO A 165 12.76 -1.44 13.50
C PRO A 165 12.85 -1.66 15.02
N ASN A 166 12.11 -0.88 15.78
CA ASN A 166 11.88 -1.09 17.19
C ASN A 166 11.07 -2.39 17.40
N LEU A 167 11.34 -3.12 18.47
CA LEU A 167 10.68 -4.40 18.76
C LEU A 167 9.36 -4.15 19.52
N GLU A 168 8.37 -3.66 18.78
CA GLU A 168 7.02 -3.40 19.29
C GLU A 168 5.96 -4.17 18.50
N ARG A 169 4.77 -4.27 19.08
CA ARG A 169 3.64 -4.93 18.41
C ARG A 169 3.12 -4.09 17.26
N VAL A 170 3.11 -4.67 16.06
CA VAL A 170 2.48 -4.04 14.88
C VAL A 170 0.97 -4.11 15.02
N ARG A 171 0.29 -2.99 14.79
CA ARG A 171 -1.18 -2.89 14.83
C ARG A 171 -1.72 -2.58 13.44
N ILE A 172 -2.63 -3.45 12.97
CA ILE A 172 -3.21 -3.39 11.63
C ILE A 172 -4.73 -3.50 11.75
N ARG A 173 -5.45 -2.62 11.06
CA ARG A 173 -6.91 -2.67 11.02
C ARG A 173 -7.41 -2.66 9.59
N PHE A 174 -8.38 -3.54 9.29
CA PHE A 174 -9.06 -3.63 8.01
C PHE A 174 -10.49 -3.12 8.19
N GLY A 175 -10.89 -2.15 7.39
CA GLY A 175 -12.25 -1.63 7.34
C GLY A 175 -13.18 -2.46 6.46
N PRO A 176 -14.49 -2.17 6.48
CA PRO A 176 -15.47 -2.81 5.61
C PRO A 176 -15.13 -2.58 4.13
N PRO A 177 -15.50 -3.50 3.23
CA PRO A 177 -15.37 -3.30 1.80
C PRO A 177 -16.24 -2.14 1.31
N LEU A 178 -15.65 -1.23 0.56
CA LEU A 178 -16.35 -0.15 -0.13
C LEU A 178 -16.72 -0.61 -1.53
N ASP A 179 -17.98 -0.46 -1.89
CA ASP A 179 -18.51 -0.76 -3.22
C ASP A 179 -18.78 0.53 -3.99
N PHE A 180 -18.21 0.61 -5.19
CA PHE A 180 -18.35 1.75 -6.10
C PHE A 180 -19.16 1.40 -7.35
N SER A 181 -19.94 0.32 -7.34
CA SER A 181 -20.79 -0.12 -8.47
C SER A 181 -21.77 0.96 -8.91
N ARG A 182 -22.18 1.86 -8.01
CA ARG A 182 -23.02 3.03 -8.32
C ARG A 182 -22.40 4.00 -9.34
N TYR A 183 -21.09 3.90 -9.56
CA TYR A 183 -20.36 4.69 -10.55
C TYR A 183 -19.90 3.86 -11.76
N ALA A 184 -20.52 2.69 -11.99
CA ALA A 184 -20.18 1.84 -13.13
C ALA A 184 -20.29 2.61 -14.44
N GLY A 185 -19.30 2.46 -15.33
CA GLY A 185 -19.22 3.17 -16.60
C GLY A 185 -18.65 4.59 -16.54
N LEU A 186 -18.36 5.14 -15.36
CA LEU A 186 -17.79 6.48 -15.19
C LEU A 186 -16.28 6.48 -14.96
N ALA A 187 -15.60 5.39 -15.26
CA ALA A 187 -14.14 5.34 -15.24
C ALA A 187 -13.56 6.36 -16.26
N GLY A 188 -12.61 7.18 -15.81
CA GLY A 188 -12.04 8.28 -16.60
C GLY A 188 -12.71 9.63 -16.37
N ASP A 189 -13.87 9.69 -15.73
CA ASP A 189 -14.42 10.97 -15.26
C ASP A 189 -13.62 11.45 -14.02
N ARG A 190 -12.92 12.57 -14.19
CA ARG A 190 -12.02 13.09 -13.15
C ARG A 190 -12.73 13.54 -11.87
N PHE A 191 -14.00 13.95 -11.96
CA PHE A 191 -14.77 14.36 -10.79
C PHE A 191 -15.22 13.13 -10.00
N VAL A 192 -15.68 12.10 -10.69
CA VAL A 192 -16.02 10.80 -10.07
C VAL A 192 -14.80 10.14 -9.47
N GLU A 193 -13.68 10.06 -10.22
CA GLU A 193 -12.42 9.54 -9.68
C GLU A 193 -11.96 10.31 -8.43
N ARG A 194 -12.16 11.65 -8.38
CA ARG A 194 -11.82 12.44 -7.21
C ARG A 194 -12.75 12.11 -6.04
N ALA A 195 -14.07 12.08 -6.26
CA ALA A 195 -15.05 11.77 -5.23
C ALA A 195 -14.82 10.37 -4.62
N VAL A 196 -14.61 9.36 -5.46
CA VAL A 196 -14.28 7.99 -5.01
C VAL A 196 -12.98 7.96 -4.20
N THR A 197 -11.95 8.70 -4.65
CA THR A 197 -10.70 8.77 -3.90
C THR A 197 -10.89 9.43 -2.54
N ASP A 198 -11.65 10.52 -2.49
CA ASP A 198 -11.90 11.25 -1.23
C ASP A 198 -12.69 10.39 -0.25
N GLU A 199 -13.66 9.60 -0.72
CA GLU A 199 -14.39 8.63 0.11
C GLU A 199 -13.44 7.56 0.68
N ILE A 200 -12.56 6.99 -0.15
CA ILE A 200 -11.54 6.02 0.33
C ILE A 200 -10.61 6.67 1.37
N MET A 201 -10.18 7.91 1.14
CA MET A 201 -9.32 8.63 2.08
C MET A 201 -10.02 8.97 3.39
N TYR A 202 -11.32 9.28 3.33
CA TYR A 202 -12.15 9.49 4.52
C TYR A 202 -12.23 8.23 5.38
N GLU A 203 -12.49 7.08 4.76
CA GLU A 203 -12.50 5.79 5.46
C GLU A 203 -11.13 5.45 6.10
N LEU A 204 -10.03 5.75 5.40
CA LEU A 204 -8.70 5.60 5.98
C LEU A 204 -8.46 6.55 7.17
N MET A 205 -8.99 7.77 7.10
CA MET A 205 -8.91 8.75 8.19
C MET A 205 -9.69 8.26 9.42
N GLU A 206 -10.94 7.89 9.26
CA GLU A 206 -11.80 7.38 10.34
C GLU A 206 -11.19 6.12 10.97
N LEU A 207 -10.73 5.19 10.14
CA LEU A 207 -10.18 3.90 10.58
C LEU A 207 -8.85 4.07 11.33
N SER A 208 -8.02 5.05 10.95
CA SER A 208 -6.71 5.31 11.55
C SER A 208 -6.77 6.28 12.73
N GLY A 209 -7.77 7.17 12.79
CA GLY A 209 -7.84 8.29 13.72
C GLY A 209 -6.75 9.34 13.49
N ARG A 210 -6.09 9.35 12.32
CA ARG A 210 -5.00 10.29 12.00
C ARG A 210 -5.54 11.57 11.40
N GLU A 211 -4.86 12.68 11.70
CA GLU A 211 -5.15 13.98 11.07
C GLU A 211 -5.00 13.88 9.55
N TYR A 212 -6.02 14.36 8.82
CA TYR A 212 -5.99 14.45 7.37
C TYR A 212 -5.53 15.83 6.90
N VAL A 213 -4.56 15.85 5.99
CA VAL A 213 -4.00 17.07 5.40
C VAL A 213 -4.29 17.09 3.91
N ASP A 214 -5.13 18.02 3.45
CA ASP A 214 -5.57 18.12 2.05
C ASP A 214 -4.51 18.69 1.11
N VAL A 215 -3.27 18.16 1.21
CA VAL A 215 -2.19 18.42 0.27
C VAL A 215 -1.49 17.11 -0.10
N TYR A 216 -0.85 17.05 -1.25
CA TYR A 216 -0.08 15.87 -1.62
C TYR A 216 1.24 15.81 -0.83
N ALA A 217 1.49 14.72 -0.11
CA ALA A 217 2.72 14.52 0.67
C ALA A 217 4.02 14.71 -0.15
N GLN A 218 3.96 14.46 -1.44
CA GLN A 218 5.10 14.67 -2.34
C GLN A 218 5.54 16.14 -2.42
N LYS A 219 4.63 17.11 -2.29
CA LYS A 219 4.95 18.55 -2.31
C LYS A 219 5.79 18.94 -1.10
N LEU A 220 5.54 18.33 0.06
CA LEU A 220 6.30 18.62 1.29
C LEU A 220 7.74 18.12 1.23
N LYS A 221 7.98 17.01 0.52
CA LYS A 221 9.32 16.44 0.34
C LYS A 221 10.21 17.21 -0.63
N THR A 222 9.62 18.04 -1.47
CA THR A 222 10.33 18.88 -2.45
C THR A 222 10.60 20.30 -1.93
N GLN A 223 9.97 20.71 -0.84
CA GLN A 223 10.30 21.98 -0.19
C GLN A 223 11.53 21.77 0.72
N PRO A 224 12.61 22.58 0.57
CA PRO A 224 13.70 22.55 1.53
C PRO A 224 13.13 22.83 2.92
N SER A 225 13.47 22.00 3.91
CA SER A 225 13.14 22.27 5.31
C SER A 225 13.58 23.70 5.63
N ALA A 226 12.63 24.56 5.96
CA ALA A 226 12.98 25.85 6.55
C ALA A 226 13.86 25.59 7.78
N PRO A 227 14.97 26.33 7.99
CA PRO A 227 15.80 26.16 9.16
C PRO A 227 14.92 26.40 10.40
N VAL A 228 14.91 25.42 11.31
CA VAL A 228 14.31 25.57 12.62
C VAL A 228 15.02 26.78 13.25
N ALA A 229 14.29 27.88 13.44
CA ALA A 229 14.79 29.01 14.20
C ALA A 229 15.11 28.54 15.62
N ALA A 230 16.37 28.70 15.98
CA ALA A 230 16.89 28.36 17.31
C ALA A 230 16.34 29.29 18.38
#